data_63e014ab63622c2ea5fd32505de5fd8a
#
_entry.id   63e014ab63622c2ea5fd32505de5fd8a
#
_cell.length_a   1.000
_cell.length_b   1.000
_cell.length_c   1.000
_cell.angle_alpha   90.00
_cell.angle_beta   90.00
_cell.angle_gamma   90.00
#
_symmetry.space_group_name_H-M   'P 1'
#
loop_
_entity.id
_entity.type
_entity.pdbx_description
1 polymer ?
#
loop_
_entity_poly.entity_id
_entity_poly.type
_entity_poly.pdbx_seq_one_letter_code
_entity_poly.pdbx_strand_id
1 'polypeptide(L)'
;MKLEKMDDFFAARIDGYDEHMRSNIEGASGFYAYTASLLPKAAGSRVLDLGCGTGLELEAYFVLNPYACVTGIDLSDAMLNALKAKFPEKELTLIRASYFDVPLGEHLYDAAVSVESLHHFTAEKKASLYQKLHTSLKDGASFALTDYFAETEEMEKKYFRNLDMLRKEQGLSDSEFYHYDTPLLVEHETDLLCRAGFRDVRILKKWGESTFTVLATA
;
A
#
# COMPACT_ATOMS: atom_id res chain seq x y z
N MET A 1 -18.36 5.42 -16.53
CA MET A 1 -18.23 4.76 -15.21
C MET A 1 -18.47 5.80 -14.14
N LYS A 2 -19.24 5.50 -13.09
CA LYS A 2 -19.39 6.39 -11.91
C LYS A 2 -18.26 6.08 -10.94
N LEU A 3 -17.55 7.12 -10.48
CA LEU A 3 -16.55 6.98 -9.44
C LEU A 3 -17.23 6.83 -8.07
N GLU A 4 -16.79 5.89 -7.27
CA GLU A 4 -17.22 5.68 -5.88
C GLU A 4 -16.14 6.25 -4.94
N LYS A 5 -16.53 6.78 -3.77
CA LYS A 5 -15.55 7.12 -2.74
C LYS A 5 -14.80 5.86 -2.32
N MET A 6 -13.51 5.99 -2.04
CA MET A 6 -12.63 4.84 -1.81
C MET A 6 -13.05 4.01 -0.60
N ASP A 7 -13.38 4.66 0.51
CA ASP A 7 -13.87 3.98 1.73
C ASP A 7 -15.20 3.27 1.50
N ASP A 8 -16.16 3.90 0.80
CA ASP A 8 -17.44 3.28 0.44
C ASP A 8 -17.24 2.07 -0.49
N PHE A 9 -16.36 2.20 -1.49
CA PHE A 9 -16.05 1.13 -2.43
C PHE A 9 -15.57 -0.13 -1.72
N PHE A 10 -14.60 -0.01 -0.82
CA PHE A 10 -14.04 -1.14 -0.08
C PHE A 10 -15.01 -1.68 0.98
N ALA A 11 -15.73 -0.79 1.69
CA ALA A 11 -16.73 -1.21 2.66
C ALA A 11 -17.87 -2.05 2.03
N ALA A 12 -18.31 -1.67 0.83
CA ALA A 12 -19.38 -2.41 0.12
C ALA A 12 -18.94 -3.80 -0.39
N ARG A 13 -17.62 -4.06 -0.47
CA ARG A 13 -17.04 -5.29 -1.02
C ARG A 13 -16.32 -6.15 0.03
N ILE A 14 -16.48 -5.84 1.31
CA ILE A 14 -15.79 -6.55 2.39
C ILE A 14 -16.12 -8.04 2.41
N ASP A 15 -17.38 -8.39 2.13
CA ASP A 15 -17.79 -9.79 2.01
C ASP A 15 -17.16 -10.43 0.76
N GLY A 16 -16.30 -11.41 0.96
CA GLY A 16 -15.56 -12.09 -0.12
C GLY A 16 -14.32 -11.35 -0.63
N TYR A 17 -13.93 -10.22 -0.01
CA TYR A 17 -12.75 -9.44 -0.42
C TYR A 17 -11.47 -10.29 -0.46
N ASP A 18 -11.17 -11.00 0.62
CA ASP A 18 -9.96 -11.82 0.72
C ASP A 18 -9.93 -12.92 -0.34
N GLU A 19 -11.06 -13.56 -0.60
CA GLU A 19 -11.17 -14.60 -1.65
C GLU A 19 -10.97 -13.99 -3.04
N HIS A 20 -11.59 -12.84 -3.30
CA HIS A 20 -11.42 -12.11 -4.55
C HIS A 20 -9.95 -11.76 -4.80
N MET A 21 -9.28 -11.15 -3.81
CA MET A 21 -7.88 -10.76 -3.94
C MET A 21 -6.98 -11.95 -4.19
N ARG A 22 -7.18 -13.07 -3.51
CA ARG A 22 -6.36 -14.27 -3.69
C ARG A 22 -6.61 -15.00 -5.01
N SER A 23 -7.84 -14.98 -5.51
CA SER A 23 -8.25 -15.82 -6.65
C SER A 23 -8.20 -15.05 -7.97
N ASN A 24 -8.43 -13.73 -7.95
CA ASN A 24 -8.61 -12.93 -9.15
C ASN A 24 -7.44 -11.99 -9.45
N ILE A 25 -6.58 -11.71 -8.45
CA ILE A 25 -5.40 -10.87 -8.68
C ILE A 25 -4.22 -11.75 -9.06
N GLU A 26 -3.63 -11.45 -10.21
CA GLU A 26 -2.52 -12.23 -10.75
C GLU A 26 -1.30 -12.17 -9.83
N GLY A 27 -0.77 -13.34 -9.47
CA GLY A 27 0.38 -13.45 -8.58
C GLY A 27 0.05 -13.36 -7.09
N ALA A 28 -1.19 -13.07 -6.70
CA ALA A 28 -1.59 -12.89 -5.30
C ALA A 28 -1.32 -14.12 -4.43
N SER A 29 -1.42 -15.31 -4.98
CA SER A 29 -1.09 -16.57 -4.28
C SER A 29 0.36 -16.61 -3.76
N GLY A 30 1.24 -15.75 -4.30
CA GLY A 30 2.66 -15.71 -3.94
C GLY A 30 3.13 -14.37 -3.39
N PHE A 31 2.62 -13.23 -3.88
CA PHE A 31 3.20 -11.94 -3.53
C PHE A 31 2.94 -11.52 -2.07
N TYR A 32 1.80 -11.87 -1.47
CA TYR A 32 1.56 -11.57 -0.05
C TYR A 32 2.62 -12.23 0.85
N ALA A 33 2.83 -13.53 0.68
CA ALA A 33 3.83 -14.26 1.46
C ALA A 33 5.28 -13.80 1.16
N TYR A 34 5.56 -13.48 -0.10
CA TYR A 34 6.88 -12.97 -0.48
C TYR A 34 7.14 -11.59 0.14
N THR A 35 6.20 -10.65 0.04
CA THR A 35 6.31 -9.31 0.65
C THR A 35 6.48 -9.42 2.16
N ALA A 36 5.68 -10.25 2.82
CA ALA A 36 5.83 -10.56 4.23
C ALA A 36 7.23 -11.07 4.60
N SER A 37 7.86 -11.86 3.73
CA SER A 37 9.19 -12.41 3.96
C SER A 37 10.33 -11.37 3.98
N LEU A 38 10.08 -10.18 3.41
CA LEU A 38 11.00 -9.05 3.38
C LEU A 38 10.97 -8.23 4.68
N LEU A 39 9.96 -8.43 5.52
CA LEU A 39 9.80 -7.71 6.78
C LEU A 39 10.69 -8.30 7.89
N PRO A 40 11.06 -7.50 8.92
CA PRO A 40 11.96 -7.91 9.98
C PRO A 40 11.38 -9.04 10.83
N LYS A 41 12.22 -10.03 11.18
CA LYS A 41 11.83 -11.22 11.95
C LYS A 41 12.13 -11.13 13.43
N ALA A 42 12.77 -10.06 13.90
CA ALA A 42 13.06 -9.87 15.31
C ALA A 42 11.76 -9.61 16.10
N ALA A 43 11.61 -10.28 17.24
CA ALA A 43 10.46 -10.07 18.12
C ALA A 43 10.34 -8.58 18.52
N GLY A 44 9.12 -8.06 18.54
CA GLY A 44 8.86 -6.66 18.85
C GLY A 44 9.20 -5.66 17.76
N SER A 45 9.57 -6.12 16.53
CA SER A 45 9.75 -5.21 15.39
C SER A 45 8.49 -4.40 15.13
N ARG A 46 8.67 -3.10 14.94
CA ARG A 46 7.60 -2.15 14.66
C ARG A 46 7.47 -1.97 13.16
N VAL A 47 6.35 -2.35 12.61
CA VAL A 47 6.06 -2.27 11.17
C VAL A 47 4.91 -1.31 10.93
N LEU A 48 5.08 -0.40 9.96
CA LEU A 48 4.02 0.47 9.44
C LEU A 48 3.43 -0.14 8.17
N ASP A 49 2.11 -0.29 8.15
CA ASP A 49 1.37 -0.86 7.03
C ASP A 49 0.43 0.20 6.42
N LEU A 50 0.71 0.62 5.18
CA LEU A 50 0.00 1.67 4.46
C LEU A 50 -1.06 1.07 3.54
N GLY A 51 -2.33 1.27 3.88
CA GLY A 51 -3.46 0.63 3.20
C GLY A 51 -3.58 -0.82 3.61
N CYS A 52 -3.55 -1.08 4.94
CA CYS A 52 -3.44 -2.43 5.47
C CYS A 52 -4.67 -3.32 5.20
N GLY A 53 -5.80 -2.75 4.75
CA GLY A 53 -6.99 -3.50 4.39
C GLY A 53 -7.40 -4.53 5.45
N THR A 54 -7.60 -5.76 5.02
CA THR A 54 -7.89 -6.92 5.88
C THR A 54 -6.61 -7.64 6.38
N GLY A 55 -5.40 -7.15 6.02
CA GLY A 55 -4.11 -7.71 6.43
C GLY A 55 -3.77 -9.04 5.77
N LEU A 56 -3.91 -9.16 4.46
CA LEU A 56 -3.59 -10.39 3.72
C LEU A 56 -2.10 -10.74 3.81
N GLU A 57 -1.20 -9.75 3.71
CA GLU A 57 0.25 -9.92 3.91
C GLU A 57 0.59 -10.24 5.37
N LEU A 58 -0.20 -9.72 6.32
CA LEU A 58 0.02 -9.95 7.75
C LEU A 58 -0.25 -11.41 8.16
N GLU A 59 -1.06 -12.15 7.42
CA GLU A 59 -1.25 -13.59 7.67
C GLU A 59 0.07 -14.34 7.60
N ALA A 60 0.84 -14.13 6.52
CA ALA A 60 2.16 -14.73 6.39
C ALA A 60 3.18 -14.09 7.33
N TYR A 61 3.10 -12.78 7.56
CA TYR A 61 4.03 -12.08 8.42
C TYR A 61 3.94 -12.55 9.89
N PHE A 62 2.74 -12.71 10.44
CA PHE A 62 2.59 -13.19 11.83
C PHE A 62 2.97 -14.66 12.03
N VAL A 63 3.10 -15.44 10.95
CA VAL A 63 3.75 -16.76 11.02
C VAL A 63 5.27 -16.61 11.18
N LEU A 64 5.88 -15.65 10.47
CA LEU A 64 7.32 -15.39 10.50
C LEU A 64 7.76 -14.63 11.76
N ASN A 65 6.92 -13.69 12.23
CA ASN A 65 7.17 -12.88 13.41
C ASN A 65 5.87 -12.74 14.26
N PRO A 66 5.57 -13.71 15.12
CA PRO A 66 4.35 -13.69 15.96
C PRO A 66 4.24 -12.52 16.93
N TYR A 67 5.36 -11.87 17.24
CA TYR A 67 5.48 -10.78 18.22
C TYR A 67 5.75 -9.42 17.57
N ALA A 68 5.46 -9.28 16.29
CA ALA A 68 5.55 -7.98 15.62
C ALA A 68 4.49 -7.01 16.16
N CYS A 69 4.87 -5.73 16.25
CA CYS A 69 3.97 -4.62 16.57
C CYS A 69 3.62 -3.90 15.26
N VAL A 70 2.39 -4.02 14.80
CA VAL A 70 1.98 -3.44 13.51
C VAL A 70 1.11 -2.21 13.73
N THR A 71 1.49 -1.10 13.06
CA THR A 71 0.63 0.07 12.92
C THR A 71 0.04 0.05 11.52
N GLY A 72 -1.26 -0.24 11.42
CA GLY A 72 -1.99 -0.27 10.16
C GLY A 72 -2.82 0.99 9.95
N ILE A 73 -2.76 1.57 8.77
CA ILE A 73 -3.53 2.75 8.38
C ILE A 73 -4.42 2.38 7.19
N ASP A 74 -5.71 2.59 7.31
CA ASP A 74 -6.67 2.40 6.22
C ASP A 74 -7.82 3.42 6.31
N LEU A 75 -8.46 3.72 5.18
CA LEU A 75 -9.63 4.62 5.12
C LEU A 75 -10.92 3.94 5.59
N SER A 76 -11.02 2.63 5.42
CA SER A 76 -12.23 1.84 5.61
C SER A 76 -12.31 1.23 7.00
N ASP A 77 -13.30 1.64 7.80
CA ASP A 77 -13.61 0.97 9.08
C ASP A 77 -13.92 -0.51 8.90
N ALA A 78 -14.59 -0.88 7.81
CA ALA A 78 -14.93 -2.27 7.54
C ALA A 78 -13.68 -3.14 7.38
N MET A 79 -12.66 -2.63 6.66
CA MET A 79 -11.37 -3.28 6.48
C MET A 79 -10.64 -3.43 7.82
N LEU A 80 -10.50 -2.35 8.59
CA LEU A 80 -9.83 -2.38 9.90
C LEU A 80 -10.53 -3.32 10.90
N ASN A 81 -11.85 -3.36 10.90
CA ASN A 81 -12.62 -4.28 11.75
C ASN A 81 -12.39 -5.74 11.35
N ALA A 82 -12.34 -6.05 10.05
CA ALA A 82 -12.04 -7.38 9.56
C ALA A 82 -10.61 -7.80 9.93
N LEU A 83 -9.63 -6.90 9.78
CA LEU A 83 -8.24 -7.12 10.19
C LEU A 83 -8.16 -7.42 11.69
N LYS A 84 -8.79 -6.61 12.52
CA LYS A 84 -8.81 -6.82 13.98
C LYS A 84 -9.47 -8.13 14.39
N ALA A 85 -10.56 -8.50 13.71
CA ALA A 85 -11.24 -9.77 13.97
C ALA A 85 -10.40 -10.98 13.54
N LYS A 86 -9.61 -10.83 12.46
CA LYS A 86 -8.70 -11.87 11.96
C LYS A 86 -7.52 -12.13 12.93
N PHE A 87 -7.04 -11.08 13.62
CA PHE A 87 -5.86 -11.16 14.49
C PHE A 87 -6.12 -10.60 15.90
N PRO A 88 -7.06 -11.18 16.68
CA PRO A 88 -7.49 -10.62 17.97
C PRO A 88 -6.37 -10.59 19.02
N GLU A 89 -5.38 -11.50 18.90
CA GLU A 89 -4.28 -11.64 19.86
C GLU A 89 -2.97 -10.95 19.41
N LYS A 90 -3.02 -10.21 18.28
CA LYS A 90 -1.82 -9.51 17.76
C LYS A 90 -1.76 -8.07 18.25
N GLU A 91 -0.53 -7.56 18.40
CA GLU A 91 -0.29 -6.18 18.78
C GLU A 91 -0.48 -5.27 17.57
N LEU A 92 -1.72 -4.77 17.44
CA LEU A 92 -2.17 -3.93 16.34
C LEU A 92 -2.56 -2.54 16.85
N THR A 93 -1.97 -1.51 16.25
CA THR A 93 -2.44 -0.13 16.33
C THR A 93 -3.10 0.22 15.00
N LEU A 94 -4.43 0.27 14.97
CA LEU A 94 -5.19 0.52 13.73
C LEU A 94 -5.69 1.97 13.71
N ILE A 95 -5.41 2.67 12.63
CA ILE A 95 -5.72 4.09 12.45
C ILE A 95 -6.65 4.23 11.23
N ARG A 96 -7.90 4.62 11.48
CA ARG A 96 -8.81 5.00 10.40
C ARG A 96 -8.50 6.41 9.93
N ALA A 97 -7.75 6.52 8.86
CA ALA A 97 -7.41 7.79 8.23
C ALA A 97 -6.76 7.58 6.87
N SER A 98 -6.60 8.68 6.14
CA SER A 98 -5.68 8.69 5.00
C SER A 98 -4.23 8.72 5.49
N TYR A 99 -3.40 7.83 4.99
CA TYR A 99 -1.96 7.83 5.30
C TYR A 99 -1.23 9.08 4.74
N PHE A 100 -1.88 9.87 3.88
CA PHE A 100 -1.37 11.19 3.48
C PHE A 100 -1.50 12.22 4.61
N ASP A 101 -2.52 12.11 5.45
CA ASP A 101 -2.88 13.12 6.45
C ASP A 101 -2.36 12.78 7.85
N VAL A 102 -2.14 11.49 8.15
CA VAL A 102 -1.66 11.04 9.47
C VAL A 102 -0.16 11.35 9.64
N PRO A 103 0.27 11.94 10.77
CA PRO A 103 1.68 11.99 11.13
C PRO A 103 2.22 10.58 11.34
N LEU A 104 3.31 10.23 10.67
CA LEU A 104 3.93 8.91 10.80
C LEU A 104 5.02 8.87 11.90
N GLY A 105 5.38 10.05 12.45
CA GLY A 105 6.48 10.19 13.41
C GLY A 105 7.85 10.18 12.74
N GLU A 106 8.90 10.07 13.54
CA GLU A 106 10.29 10.09 13.08
C GLU A 106 11.06 8.90 13.67
N HIS A 107 11.81 8.18 12.84
CA HIS A 107 12.65 7.03 13.24
C HIS A 107 11.94 6.01 14.15
N LEU A 108 10.65 5.74 13.90
CA LEU A 108 9.82 4.87 14.75
C LEU A 108 9.79 3.42 14.30
N TYR A 109 9.86 3.17 13.00
CA TYR A 109 9.56 1.86 12.42
C TYR A 109 10.82 1.15 11.94
N ASP A 110 10.86 -0.16 12.17
CA ASP A 110 11.91 -1.06 11.69
C ASP A 110 11.70 -1.48 10.24
N ALA A 111 10.47 -1.34 9.73
CA ALA A 111 10.11 -1.46 8.33
C ALA A 111 8.75 -0.81 8.05
N ALA A 112 8.49 -0.58 6.77
CA ALA A 112 7.15 -0.29 6.27
C ALA A 112 6.77 -1.25 5.15
N VAL A 113 5.47 -1.41 4.94
CA VAL A 113 4.89 -2.22 3.86
C VAL A 113 3.69 -1.53 3.26
N SER A 114 3.44 -1.76 1.98
CA SER A 114 2.19 -1.47 1.30
C SER A 114 1.97 -2.52 0.22
N VAL A 115 0.76 -3.08 0.16
CA VAL A 115 0.40 -4.10 -0.84
C VAL A 115 -0.89 -3.70 -1.51
N GLU A 116 -0.86 -3.56 -2.85
CA GLU A 116 -2.04 -3.26 -3.69
C GLU A 116 -2.85 -2.04 -3.19
N SER A 117 -2.16 -0.94 -2.83
CA SER A 117 -2.80 0.25 -2.27
C SER A 117 -2.38 1.56 -2.93
N LEU A 118 -1.12 1.73 -3.30
CA LEU A 118 -0.61 3.01 -3.75
C LEU A 118 -0.89 3.32 -5.23
N HIS A 119 -1.26 2.33 -6.02
CA HIS A 119 -1.61 2.50 -7.44
C HIS A 119 -2.86 3.37 -7.68
N HIS A 120 -3.61 3.70 -6.63
CA HIS A 120 -4.75 4.62 -6.73
C HIS A 120 -4.37 6.10 -6.69
N PHE A 121 -3.09 6.44 -6.52
CA PHE A 121 -2.67 7.83 -6.25
C PHE A 121 -1.63 8.34 -7.22
N THR A 122 -1.70 9.67 -7.46
CA THR A 122 -0.80 10.35 -8.39
C THR A 122 0.63 10.46 -7.87
N ALA A 123 1.58 10.66 -8.78
CA ALA A 123 2.99 10.84 -8.46
C ALA A 123 3.23 11.96 -7.43
N GLU A 124 2.50 13.08 -7.57
CA GLU A 124 2.64 14.24 -6.65
C GLU A 124 2.23 13.87 -5.22
N LYS A 125 1.12 13.12 -5.05
CA LYS A 125 0.68 12.65 -3.73
C LYS A 125 1.67 11.66 -3.15
N LYS A 126 2.14 10.70 -3.93
CA LYS A 126 3.13 9.72 -3.50
C LYS A 126 4.46 10.36 -3.11
N ALA A 127 4.93 11.39 -3.82
CA ALA A 127 6.20 12.08 -3.51
C ALA A 127 6.23 12.60 -2.07
N SER A 128 5.16 13.28 -1.63
CA SER A 128 5.06 13.79 -0.25
C SER A 128 4.93 12.68 0.79
N LEU A 129 4.19 11.62 0.45
CA LEU A 129 4.07 10.44 1.31
C LEU A 129 5.41 9.74 1.51
N TYR A 130 6.17 9.53 0.45
CA TYR A 130 7.47 8.86 0.52
C TYR A 130 8.51 9.63 1.33
N GLN A 131 8.52 10.97 1.25
CA GLN A 131 9.37 11.80 2.13
C GLN A 131 9.00 11.60 3.61
N LYS A 132 7.70 11.66 3.92
CA LYS A 132 7.19 11.42 5.26
C LYS A 132 7.47 9.99 5.75
N LEU A 133 7.32 9.02 4.88
CA LEU A 133 7.60 7.60 5.15
C LEU A 133 9.10 7.40 5.43
N HIS A 134 9.98 7.95 4.61
CA HIS A 134 11.42 7.88 4.81
C HIS A 134 11.82 8.42 6.19
N THR A 135 11.28 9.58 6.58
CA THR A 135 11.54 10.19 7.91
C THR A 135 11.02 9.30 9.06
N SER A 136 9.94 8.54 8.85
CA SER A 136 9.36 7.70 9.89
C SER A 136 10.13 6.40 10.13
N LEU A 137 10.92 5.98 9.18
CA LEU A 137 11.74 4.78 9.24
C LEU A 137 13.04 5.03 10.01
N LYS A 138 13.52 4.03 10.73
CA LYS A 138 14.86 4.02 11.30
C LYS A 138 15.92 3.93 10.22
N ASP A 139 17.14 4.39 10.51
CA ASP A 139 18.26 4.28 9.59
C ASP A 139 18.50 2.82 9.18
N GLY A 140 18.53 2.57 7.88
CA GLY A 140 18.69 1.24 7.31
C GLY A 140 17.43 0.36 7.33
N ALA A 141 16.30 0.88 7.81
CA ALA A 141 15.01 0.19 7.72
C ALA A 141 14.52 0.13 6.26
N SER A 142 13.69 -0.85 5.95
CA SER A 142 13.21 -1.06 4.59
C SER A 142 11.74 -0.71 4.41
N PHE A 143 11.40 -0.26 3.21
CA PHE A 143 10.02 -0.19 2.71
C PHE A 143 9.83 -1.24 1.62
N ALA A 144 8.91 -2.18 1.86
CA ALA A 144 8.50 -3.19 0.89
C ALA A 144 7.19 -2.76 0.23
N LEU A 145 7.23 -2.51 -1.07
CA LEU A 145 6.07 -2.16 -1.88
C LEU A 145 5.77 -3.27 -2.86
N THR A 146 4.59 -3.87 -2.79
CA THR A 146 4.08 -4.76 -3.83
C THR A 146 2.81 -4.15 -4.38
N ASP A 147 2.82 -3.78 -5.66
CA ASP A 147 1.73 -3.01 -6.22
C ASP A 147 1.55 -3.24 -7.72
N TYR A 148 0.42 -2.77 -8.23
CA TYR A 148 0.08 -2.73 -9.65
C TYR A 148 0.74 -1.53 -10.34
N PHE A 149 1.37 -1.77 -11.50
CA PHE A 149 2.11 -0.77 -12.27
C PHE A 149 1.63 -0.73 -13.72
N ALA A 150 1.76 0.43 -14.35
CA ALA A 150 1.49 0.56 -15.77
C ALA A 150 2.57 -0.16 -16.61
N GLU A 151 2.17 -0.79 -17.70
CA GLU A 151 3.10 -1.49 -18.58
C GLU A 151 3.88 -0.54 -19.50
N THR A 152 3.29 0.62 -19.81
CA THR A 152 3.87 1.62 -20.70
C THR A 152 3.54 3.03 -20.25
N GLU A 153 4.38 4.01 -20.63
CA GLU A 153 4.11 5.44 -20.40
C GLU A 153 2.77 5.90 -21.00
N GLU A 154 2.38 5.31 -22.11
CA GLU A 154 1.10 5.66 -22.75
C GLU A 154 -0.08 5.21 -21.91
N MET A 155 0.01 4.01 -21.32
CA MET A 155 -1.00 3.51 -20.36
C MET A 155 -1.04 4.35 -19.10
N GLU A 156 0.11 4.66 -18.49
CA GLU A 156 0.19 5.58 -17.35
C GLU A 156 -0.53 6.89 -17.66
N LYS A 157 -0.14 7.57 -18.73
CA LYS A 157 -0.76 8.85 -19.16
C LYS A 157 -2.25 8.72 -19.45
N LYS A 158 -2.70 7.57 -19.96
CA LYS A 158 -4.12 7.29 -20.22
C LYS A 158 -4.92 7.17 -18.93
N TYR A 159 -4.42 6.47 -17.92
CA TYR A 159 -5.08 6.35 -16.62
C TYR A 159 -5.30 7.72 -15.97
N PHE A 160 -4.27 8.55 -15.92
CA PHE A 160 -4.37 9.91 -15.36
C PHE A 160 -5.37 10.79 -16.12
N ARG A 161 -5.28 10.83 -17.47
CA ARG A 161 -6.24 11.60 -18.28
C ARG A 161 -7.70 11.15 -18.08
N ASN A 162 -7.92 9.84 -17.96
CA ASN A 162 -9.25 9.29 -17.74
C ASN A 162 -9.81 9.69 -16.36
N LEU A 163 -8.99 9.63 -15.31
CA LEU A 163 -9.41 10.08 -13.98
C LEU A 163 -9.79 11.57 -13.98
N ASP A 164 -8.96 12.42 -14.58
CA ASP A 164 -9.23 13.86 -14.71
C ASP A 164 -10.54 14.14 -15.47
N MET A 165 -10.77 13.42 -16.56
CA MET A 165 -12.00 13.53 -17.34
C MET A 165 -13.21 13.11 -16.50
N LEU A 166 -13.16 11.94 -15.86
CA LEU A 166 -14.26 11.44 -15.02
C LEU A 166 -14.58 12.36 -13.84
N ARG A 167 -13.56 12.93 -13.20
CA ARG A 167 -13.75 13.90 -12.11
C ARG A 167 -14.43 15.16 -12.59
N LYS A 168 -14.01 15.72 -13.70
CA LYS A 168 -14.63 16.91 -14.31
C LYS A 168 -16.07 16.66 -14.72
N GLU A 169 -16.34 15.54 -15.40
CA GLU A 169 -17.69 15.17 -15.84
C GLU A 169 -18.67 14.99 -14.68
N GLN A 170 -18.18 14.47 -13.54
CA GLN A 170 -19.01 14.19 -12.36
C GLN A 170 -18.98 15.30 -11.32
N GLY A 171 -18.23 16.38 -11.54
CA GLY A 171 -18.13 17.53 -10.62
C GLY A 171 -17.54 17.16 -9.25
N LEU A 172 -16.58 16.22 -9.23
CA LEU A 172 -16.03 15.67 -8.00
C LEU A 172 -14.87 16.53 -7.45
N SER A 173 -14.80 16.61 -6.12
CA SER A 173 -13.77 17.37 -5.42
C SER A 173 -12.40 16.68 -5.47
N ASP A 174 -11.33 17.47 -5.55
CA ASP A 174 -9.94 16.99 -5.45
C ASP A 174 -9.53 16.69 -3.99
N SER A 175 -10.36 17.11 -3.02
CA SER A 175 -10.11 16.85 -1.59
C SER A 175 -10.57 15.45 -1.12
N GLU A 176 -11.29 14.72 -1.95
CA GLU A 176 -11.78 13.37 -1.64
C GLU A 176 -11.07 12.32 -2.47
N PHE A 177 -10.95 11.10 -1.92
CA PHE A 177 -10.38 9.96 -2.61
C PHE A 177 -11.48 9.12 -3.26
N TYR A 178 -11.29 8.83 -4.54
CA TYR A 178 -12.19 7.99 -5.32
C TYR A 178 -11.42 6.75 -5.78
N HIS A 179 -12.09 5.60 -5.77
CA HIS A 179 -11.51 4.38 -6.30
C HIS A 179 -11.36 4.48 -7.81
N TYR A 180 -10.14 4.54 -8.25
CA TYR A 180 -9.71 4.50 -9.65
C TYR A 180 -8.20 4.24 -9.69
N ASP A 181 -7.77 3.37 -10.61
CA ASP A 181 -6.36 3.02 -10.73
C ASP A 181 -5.61 4.08 -11.53
N THR A 182 -4.54 4.58 -10.95
CA THR A 182 -3.59 5.51 -11.59
C THR A 182 -2.16 5.00 -11.41
N PRO A 183 -1.88 3.75 -11.87
CA PRO A 183 -0.56 3.16 -11.70
C PRO A 183 0.49 3.96 -12.45
N LEU A 184 1.65 4.13 -11.82
CA LEU A 184 2.86 4.61 -12.48
C LEU A 184 3.57 3.46 -13.19
N LEU A 185 4.50 3.77 -14.10
CA LEU A 185 5.54 2.82 -14.45
C LEU A 185 6.37 2.48 -13.22
N VAL A 186 6.85 1.26 -13.11
CA VAL A 186 7.68 0.85 -11.96
C VAL A 186 8.98 1.66 -11.87
N GLU A 187 9.52 2.09 -13.00
CA GLU A 187 10.69 2.98 -13.07
C GLU A 187 10.37 4.36 -12.50
N HIS A 188 9.21 4.92 -12.79
CA HIS A 188 8.76 6.21 -12.23
C HIS A 188 8.53 6.11 -10.72
N GLU A 189 7.98 4.99 -10.26
CA GLU A 189 7.80 4.72 -8.82
C GLU A 189 9.14 4.64 -8.09
N THR A 190 10.11 3.90 -8.64
CA THR A 190 11.46 3.79 -8.06
C THR A 190 12.19 5.11 -8.05
N ASP A 191 12.03 5.94 -9.08
CA ASP A 191 12.57 7.30 -9.14
C ASP A 191 11.98 8.20 -8.04
N LEU A 192 10.67 8.10 -7.77
CA LEU A 192 10.03 8.86 -6.67
C LEU A 192 10.59 8.45 -5.31
N LEU A 193 10.79 7.16 -5.08
CA LEU A 193 11.41 6.65 -3.85
C LEU A 193 12.84 7.19 -3.69
N CYS A 194 13.65 7.15 -4.73
CA CYS A 194 15.01 7.72 -4.71
C CYS A 194 15.00 9.22 -4.38
N ARG A 195 14.11 10.00 -5.00
CA ARG A 195 13.95 11.44 -4.75
C ARG A 195 13.47 11.76 -3.33
N ALA A 196 12.73 10.83 -2.71
CA ALA A 196 12.28 10.95 -1.33
C ALA A 196 13.38 10.67 -0.28
N GLY A 197 14.56 10.21 -0.71
CA GLY A 197 15.72 9.95 0.16
C GLY A 197 16.05 8.46 0.33
N PHE A 198 15.20 7.55 -0.16
CA PHE A 198 15.49 6.12 -0.10
C PHE A 198 16.73 5.77 -0.92
N ARG A 199 17.53 4.84 -0.40
CA ARG A 199 18.71 4.27 -1.05
C ARG A 199 18.43 2.82 -1.44
N ASP A 200 19.28 2.27 -2.28
CA ASP A 200 19.19 0.85 -2.68
C ASP A 200 17.76 0.43 -3.10
N VAL A 201 17.13 1.27 -3.95
CA VAL A 201 15.79 0.98 -4.46
C VAL A 201 15.90 -0.08 -5.54
N ARG A 202 15.27 -1.24 -5.32
CA ARG A 202 15.39 -2.42 -6.20
C ARG A 202 14.04 -3.02 -6.53
N ILE A 203 13.83 -3.33 -7.79
CA ILE A 203 12.75 -4.21 -8.24
C ILE A 203 13.20 -5.64 -7.95
N LEU A 204 12.55 -6.31 -6.99
CA LEU A 204 12.95 -7.65 -6.57
C LEU A 204 12.26 -8.74 -7.37
N LYS A 205 11.00 -8.56 -7.71
CA LYS A 205 10.24 -9.58 -8.42
C LYS A 205 9.08 -8.99 -9.20
N LYS A 206 8.80 -9.57 -10.35
CA LYS A 206 7.61 -9.35 -11.15
C LYS A 206 6.64 -10.52 -10.95
N TRP A 207 5.36 -10.19 -10.81
CA TRP A 207 4.26 -11.12 -10.63
C TRP A 207 3.27 -10.93 -11.79
N GLY A 208 3.16 -11.92 -12.66
CA GLY A 208 2.35 -11.78 -13.85
C GLY A 208 2.83 -10.65 -14.77
N GLU A 209 1.90 -9.86 -15.31
CA GLU A 209 2.22 -8.83 -16.30
C GLU A 209 2.53 -7.46 -15.69
N SER A 210 1.85 -7.07 -14.63
CA SER A 210 1.84 -5.67 -14.15
C SER A 210 2.10 -5.47 -12.65
N THR A 211 2.12 -6.52 -11.82
CA THR A 211 2.44 -6.40 -10.39
C THR A 211 3.92 -6.62 -10.14
N PHE A 212 4.53 -5.73 -9.34
CA PHE A 212 5.95 -5.84 -8.97
C PHE A 212 6.14 -5.69 -7.46
N THR A 213 7.17 -6.35 -6.93
CA THR A 213 7.67 -6.07 -5.59
C THR A 213 8.93 -5.24 -5.68
N VAL A 214 8.90 -4.08 -5.04
CA VAL A 214 10.01 -3.13 -4.90
C VAL A 214 10.44 -3.09 -3.44
N LEU A 215 11.74 -3.01 -3.18
CA LEU A 215 12.32 -2.80 -1.87
C LEU A 215 13.19 -1.55 -1.90
N ALA A 216 12.99 -0.67 -0.92
CA ALA A 216 13.75 0.56 -0.75
C ALA A 216 14.30 0.65 0.68
N THR A 217 15.50 1.18 0.88
CA THR A 217 16.15 1.31 2.19
C THR A 217 16.24 2.79 2.59
N ALA A 218 15.85 3.12 3.81
CA ALA A 218 15.91 4.47 4.39
C ALA A 218 17.33 4.87 4.86
#